data_ad64ad0a7b157c8c7c96de9c575f1f75
#
_entry.id   ad64ad0a7b157c8c7c96de9c575f1f75
#
_cell.length_a   1.000
_cell.length_b   1.000
_cell.length_c   1.000
_cell.angle_alpha   90.00
_cell.angle_beta   90.00
_cell.angle_gamma   90.00
#
_symmetry.space_group_name_H-M   'P 1'
#
loop_
_entity.id
_entity.type
_entity.pdbx_description
1 polymer ?
#
loop_
_entity_poly.entity_id
_entity_poly.type
_entity_poly.pdbx_seq_one_letter_code
_entity_poly.pdbx_strand_id
1 'polypeptide(L)'
;MGSEDNQENYQLRYYIALSAPPTRTVADGREAFMRPEPGFNPSWFHKHCGVDFSRRWHTDVKYRLQCHEAMSKEVRRRFPGSNIGGIDDGAAPDLLTGLYGIAVVPAMFGSSIQYFCDKWPQPQPEPLTDEQADVLSPPNLRDNEFFQGILGQLDQIEKVTGAARGYLNWQGVLNTAFRLRGDKIFTDLFDNRQRAHHIFECVAATMIDGTKLLHDRQRQAGVDEKFATISNCVVNMISPEQYSDHLLRYDLKIRGEFDKFGIHNCAWVVDPYMDAYATVPRLGYLDMGITSDLKRARKLFPATRRNVLYTSIDLANKSDEQIRNDFEHIAADFAPCDVGLPDIEIDVPDSRLMFAMDLCKEFSDRYGDN
;
A
#
# COMPACT_ATOMS: atom_id res chain seq x y z
N MET A 1 -17.18 -29.00 -12.04
CA MET A 1 -17.65 -27.85 -11.30
C MET A 1 -16.49 -27.36 -10.39
N GLY A 2 -15.38 -26.95 -10.98
CA GLY A 2 -14.17 -26.59 -10.24
C GLY A 2 -13.28 -25.52 -10.89
N SER A 3 -13.73 -24.86 -11.96
CA SER A 3 -12.88 -23.89 -12.70
C SER A 3 -13.39 -22.45 -12.69
N GLU A 4 -14.59 -22.18 -12.21
CA GLU A 4 -15.14 -20.81 -12.20
C GLU A 4 -14.78 -20.03 -10.92
N ASP A 5 -14.61 -20.70 -9.77
CA ASP A 5 -14.30 -20.04 -8.49
C ASP A 5 -12.85 -19.50 -8.38
N ASN A 6 -11.92 -20.04 -9.16
CA ASN A 6 -10.52 -19.59 -9.11
C ASN A 6 -10.25 -18.27 -9.87
N GLN A 7 -11.17 -17.84 -10.76
CA GLN A 7 -10.99 -16.58 -11.51
C GLN A 7 -11.34 -15.32 -10.69
N GLU A 8 -12.21 -15.42 -9.69
CA GLU A 8 -12.62 -14.27 -8.88
C GLU A 8 -11.46 -13.66 -8.04
N ASN A 9 -10.44 -14.45 -7.70
CA ASN A 9 -9.29 -14.02 -6.92
C ASN A 9 -8.24 -13.21 -7.71
N TYR A 10 -8.33 -13.16 -9.04
CA TYR A 10 -7.41 -12.44 -9.92
C TYR A 10 -7.89 -11.04 -10.32
N GLN A 11 -9.00 -10.56 -9.76
CA GLN A 11 -9.52 -9.25 -10.12
C GLN A 11 -8.70 -8.13 -9.50
N LEU A 12 -7.86 -7.51 -10.32
CA LEU A 12 -7.19 -6.26 -9.97
C LEU A 12 -8.20 -5.12 -10.13
N ARG A 13 -8.69 -4.61 -9.00
CA ARG A 13 -9.63 -3.47 -8.98
C ARG A 13 -8.92 -2.13 -8.97
N TYR A 14 -7.60 -2.13 -8.88
CA TYR A 14 -6.78 -0.93 -8.77
C TYR A 14 -5.81 -0.85 -9.94
N TYR A 15 -5.77 0.32 -10.57
CA TYR A 15 -4.95 0.56 -11.75
C TYR A 15 -3.73 1.44 -11.46
N ILE A 16 -3.65 1.96 -10.26
CA ILE A 16 -2.57 2.85 -9.83
C ILE A 16 -1.81 2.16 -8.71
N ALA A 17 -0.48 2.03 -8.89
CA ALA A 17 0.39 1.53 -7.85
C ALA A 17 0.38 2.49 -6.65
N LEU A 18 0.46 1.91 -5.47
CA LEU A 18 0.47 2.62 -4.21
C LEU A 18 1.68 2.17 -3.39
N SER A 19 1.97 2.92 -2.32
CA SER A 19 2.96 2.52 -1.31
C SER A 19 2.60 1.21 -0.60
N ALA A 20 1.40 0.70 -0.79
CA ALA A 20 0.97 -0.60 -0.33
C ALA A 20 0.22 -1.32 -1.46
N PRO A 21 0.26 -2.66 -1.52
CA PRO A 21 -0.37 -3.43 -2.59
C PRO A 21 -1.85 -3.14 -2.72
N PRO A 22 -2.41 -3.24 -3.93
CA PRO A 22 -3.84 -2.99 -4.15
C PRO A 22 -4.74 -3.99 -3.43
N THR A 23 -4.32 -5.23 -3.29
CA THR A 23 -5.13 -6.24 -2.59
C THR A 23 -4.78 -6.27 -1.11
N ARG A 24 -5.69 -5.78 -0.29
CA ARG A 24 -5.55 -5.69 1.17
C ARG A 24 -6.55 -6.54 1.85
N THR A 25 -6.45 -7.82 1.62
CA THR A 25 -7.25 -8.82 2.31
C THR A 25 -6.34 -9.70 3.15
N VAL A 26 -6.85 -10.20 4.25
CA VAL A 26 -6.15 -11.23 5.01
C VAL A 26 -6.20 -12.56 4.26
N ALA A 27 -5.30 -13.47 4.60
CA ALA A 27 -5.36 -14.84 4.13
C ALA A 27 -6.70 -15.49 4.51
N ASP A 28 -7.30 -16.22 3.59
CA ASP A 28 -8.55 -16.96 3.81
C ASP A 28 -8.41 -18.47 3.50
N GLY A 29 -7.20 -18.91 3.15
CA GLY A 29 -6.88 -20.29 2.80
C GLY A 29 -7.27 -20.70 1.39
N ARG A 30 -7.70 -19.74 0.54
CA ARG A 30 -8.08 -19.94 -0.86
C ARG A 30 -7.18 -19.13 -1.80
N GLU A 31 -6.04 -18.69 -1.30
CA GLU A 31 -5.07 -17.93 -2.09
C GLU A 31 -4.62 -18.76 -3.30
N ALA A 32 -4.54 -18.12 -4.46
CA ALA A 32 -3.88 -18.72 -5.62
C ALA A 32 -2.42 -19.02 -5.32
N PHE A 33 -1.87 -20.07 -5.94
CA PHE A 33 -0.48 -20.48 -5.72
C PHE A 33 0.52 -19.31 -5.93
N MET A 34 0.40 -18.63 -7.08
CA MET A 34 1.09 -17.35 -7.33
C MET A 34 0.11 -16.39 -8.01
N ARG A 35 -0.23 -15.28 -7.34
CA ARG A 35 -1.14 -14.28 -7.89
C ARG A 35 -0.39 -13.00 -8.25
N PRO A 36 -0.31 -12.61 -9.54
CA PRO A 36 0.30 -11.36 -9.94
C PRO A 36 -0.57 -10.16 -9.57
N GLU A 37 0.05 -9.12 -9.02
CA GLU A 37 -0.59 -7.86 -8.65
C GLU A 37 0.15 -6.66 -9.25
N PRO A 38 -0.02 -6.36 -10.56
CA PRO A 38 0.60 -5.21 -11.19
C PRO A 38 -0.05 -3.89 -10.74
N GLY A 39 0.78 -2.89 -10.53
CA GLY A 39 0.38 -1.53 -10.27
C GLY A 39 1.25 -0.55 -11.07
N PHE A 40 0.62 0.48 -11.64
CA PHE A 40 1.27 1.41 -12.55
C PHE A 40 1.55 2.75 -11.87
N ASN A 41 2.73 3.31 -12.11
CA ASN A 41 3.08 4.64 -11.62
C ASN A 41 2.23 5.73 -12.30
N PRO A 42 1.93 6.86 -11.65
CA PRO A 42 1.26 7.99 -12.28
C PRO A 42 1.90 8.45 -13.60
N SER A 43 3.24 8.39 -13.73
CA SER A 43 3.97 8.71 -14.97
C SER A 43 3.51 7.86 -16.14
N TRP A 44 3.24 6.58 -15.91
CA TRP A 44 2.76 5.66 -16.93
C TRP A 44 1.38 6.07 -17.45
N PHE A 45 0.43 6.36 -16.56
CA PHE A 45 -0.91 6.82 -16.95
C PHE A 45 -0.90 8.21 -17.58
N HIS A 46 -0.06 9.12 -17.07
CA HIS A 46 0.12 10.43 -17.68
C HIS A 46 0.57 10.32 -19.13
N LYS A 47 1.58 9.48 -19.40
CA LYS A 47 2.11 9.25 -20.74
C LYS A 47 1.11 8.58 -21.67
N HIS A 48 0.39 7.54 -21.21
CA HIS A 48 -0.39 6.66 -22.09
C HIS A 48 -1.85 7.06 -22.25
N CYS A 49 -2.44 7.74 -21.29
CA CYS A 49 -3.83 8.19 -21.37
C CYS A 49 -4.07 9.65 -20.95
N GLY A 50 -2.98 10.44 -20.77
CA GLY A 50 -3.07 11.88 -20.53
C GLY A 50 -3.69 12.27 -19.17
N VAL A 51 -3.68 11.36 -18.20
CA VAL A 51 -4.17 11.67 -16.86
C VAL A 51 -3.25 12.68 -16.19
N ASP A 52 -3.84 13.77 -15.69
CA ASP A 52 -3.14 14.78 -14.90
C ASP A 52 -3.37 14.51 -13.41
N PHE A 53 -2.33 14.05 -12.70
CA PHE A 53 -2.34 13.77 -11.27
C PHE A 53 -2.11 14.99 -10.39
N SER A 54 -2.20 16.21 -10.93
CA SER A 54 -2.11 17.44 -10.16
C SER A 54 -3.22 17.56 -9.11
N ARG A 55 -3.27 18.70 -8.40
CA ARG A 55 -4.25 18.95 -7.33
C ARG A 55 -5.68 18.56 -7.71
N ARG A 56 -6.07 18.75 -8.98
CA ARG A 56 -7.41 18.43 -9.45
C ARG A 56 -7.76 16.95 -9.28
N TRP A 57 -6.83 16.04 -9.57
CA TRP A 57 -7.05 14.60 -9.39
C TRP A 57 -7.36 14.25 -7.93
N HIS A 58 -6.73 14.96 -6.99
CA HIS A 58 -6.91 14.72 -5.56
C HIS A 58 -8.15 15.40 -4.95
N THR A 59 -8.75 16.40 -5.62
CA THR A 59 -9.84 17.20 -5.06
C THR A 59 -11.15 17.13 -5.82
N ASP A 60 -11.15 16.71 -7.09
CA ASP A 60 -12.34 16.64 -7.97
C ASP A 60 -12.71 15.18 -8.25
N VAL A 61 -13.74 14.68 -7.55
CA VAL A 61 -14.24 13.31 -7.68
C VAL A 61 -14.72 12.98 -9.10
N LYS A 62 -15.37 13.94 -9.78
CA LYS A 62 -15.85 13.71 -11.15
C LYS A 62 -14.69 13.57 -12.13
N TYR A 63 -13.68 14.42 -12.00
CA TYR A 63 -12.48 14.30 -12.81
C TYR A 63 -11.76 12.96 -12.53
N ARG A 64 -11.65 12.55 -11.28
CA ARG A 64 -11.03 11.29 -10.90
C ARG A 64 -11.79 10.07 -11.46
N LEU A 65 -13.13 10.11 -11.52
CA LEU A 65 -13.94 9.09 -12.19
C LEU A 65 -13.62 9.01 -13.69
N GLN A 66 -13.54 10.14 -14.39
CA GLN A 66 -13.13 10.18 -15.80
C GLN A 66 -11.73 9.62 -16.00
N CYS A 67 -10.78 9.96 -15.12
CA CYS A 67 -9.43 9.39 -15.15
C CYS A 67 -9.45 7.87 -14.96
N HIS A 68 -10.23 7.37 -14.00
CA HIS A 68 -10.37 5.93 -13.74
C HIS A 68 -10.89 5.19 -14.99
N GLU A 69 -11.89 5.72 -15.67
CA GLU A 69 -12.42 5.16 -16.91
C GLU A 69 -11.35 5.13 -18.02
N ALA A 70 -10.59 6.24 -18.18
CA ALA A 70 -9.51 6.32 -19.15
C ALA A 70 -8.38 5.33 -18.85
N MET A 71 -7.96 5.23 -17.59
CA MET A 71 -6.94 4.28 -17.13
C MET A 71 -7.38 2.84 -17.35
N SER A 72 -8.61 2.48 -16.97
CA SER A 72 -9.18 1.15 -17.17
C SER A 72 -9.22 0.75 -18.65
N LYS A 73 -9.66 1.67 -19.50
CA LYS A 73 -9.73 1.45 -20.95
C LYS A 73 -8.34 1.21 -21.54
N GLU A 74 -7.35 2.00 -21.15
CA GLU A 74 -5.99 1.87 -21.66
C GLU A 74 -5.33 0.56 -21.21
N VAL A 75 -5.48 0.20 -19.94
CA VAL A 75 -4.93 -1.06 -19.40
C VAL A 75 -5.54 -2.27 -20.11
N ARG A 76 -6.86 -2.33 -20.26
CA ARG A 76 -7.53 -3.43 -21.00
C ARG A 76 -7.13 -3.51 -22.47
N ARG A 77 -6.90 -2.35 -23.10
CA ARG A 77 -6.44 -2.29 -24.49
C ARG A 77 -5.03 -2.83 -24.66
N ARG A 78 -4.12 -2.53 -23.72
CA ARG A 78 -2.71 -2.93 -23.78
C ARG A 78 -2.48 -4.38 -23.33
N PHE A 79 -3.27 -4.85 -22.37
CA PHE A 79 -3.14 -6.17 -21.76
C PHE A 79 -4.42 -7.01 -21.93
N PRO A 80 -4.83 -7.31 -23.18
CA PRO A 80 -6.07 -8.03 -23.43
C PRO A 80 -5.99 -9.45 -22.88
N GLY A 81 -7.03 -9.89 -22.16
CA GLY A 81 -7.11 -11.22 -21.57
C GLY A 81 -6.28 -11.44 -20.31
N SER A 82 -5.67 -10.40 -19.78
CA SER A 82 -4.82 -10.49 -18.58
C SER A 82 -5.56 -10.24 -17.26
N ASN A 83 -6.80 -9.83 -17.29
CA ASN A 83 -7.56 -9.35 -16.13
C ASN A 83 -6.93 -8.13 -15.40
N ILE A 84 -5.81 -7.56 -15.90
CA ILE A 84 -5.31 -6.27 -15.43
C ILE A 84 -6.39 -5.23 -15.72
N GLY A 85 -6.66 -4.39 -14.74
CA GLY A 85 -7.69 -3.39 -14.89
C GLY A 85 -9.09 -3.86 -14.47
N GLY A 86 -9.19 -5.03 -13.89
CA GLY A 86 -10.41 -5.61 -13.34
C GLY A 86 -11.38 -6.15 -14.40
N ILE A 87 -12.40 -6.82 -13.92
CA ILE A 87 -13.54 -7.27 -14.72
C ILE A 87 -14.59 -6.17 -14.65
N ASP A 88 -15.33 -5.97 -15.74
CA ASP A 88 -16.52 -5.12 -15.74
C ASP A 88 -17.69 -5.91 -15.14
N ASP A 89 -17.67 -6.06 -13.82
CA ASP A 89 -18.69 -6.76 -13.03
C ASP A 89 -19.77 -5.80 -12.49
N GLY A 90 -19.75 -4.54 -12.92
CA GLY A 90 -20.67 -3.51 -12.42
C GLY A 90 -20.34 -3.05 -10.99
N ALA A 91 -19.24 -3.48 -10.40
CA ALA A 91 -18.83 -3.01 -9.09
C ALA A 91 -18.43 -1.53 -9.11
N ALA A 92 -18.76 -0.82 -8.04
CA ALA A 92 -18.37 0.57 -7.90
C ALA A 92 -16.83 0.71 -7.94
N PRO A 93 -16.28 1.63 -8.77
CA PRO A 93 -14.84 1.85 -8.84
C PRO A 93 -14.31 2.40 -7.52
N ASP A 94 -13.06 2.05 -7.22
CA ASP A 94 -12.34 2.66 -6.11
C ASP A 94 -11.79 4.03 -6.55
N LEU A 95 -12.35 5.09 -6.01
CA LEU A 95 -11.91 6.47 -6.25
C LEU A 95 -11.22 7.09 -5.03
N LEU A 96 -10.98 6.33 -3.98
CA LEU A 96 -10.33 6.80 -2.76
C LEU A 96 -8.84 6.41 -2.69
N THR A 97 -8.54 5.18 -3.11
CA THR A 97 -7.18 4.65 -3.03
C THR A 97 -6.21 5.49 -3.87
N GLY A 98 -5.08 5.87 -3.27
CA GLY A 98 -4.08 6.75 -3.89
C GLY A 98 -4.28 8.24 -3.62
N LEU A 99 -5.41 8.62 -3.04
CA LEU A 99 -5.69 10.02 -2.72
C LEU A 99 -4.62 10.58 -1.78
N TYR A 100 -3.99 11.68 -2.20
CA TYR A 100 -2.90 12.36 -1.50
C TYR A 100 -1.64 11.51 -1.19
N GLY A 101 -1.58 10.24 -1.63
CA GLY A 101 -0.39 9.39 -1.46
C GLY A 101 0.15 9.38 -0.03
N ILE A 102 1.46 9.64 0.10
CA ILE A 102 2.15 9.66 1.41
C ILE A 102 1.92 10.95 2.21
N ALA A 103 1.22 11.94 1.64
CA ALA A 103 1.00 13.23 2.29
C ALA A 103 -0.23 13.24 3.22
N VAL A 104 -1.03 12.18 3.27
CA VAL A 104 -2.29 12.12 4.04
C VAL A 104 -2.10 12.49 5.49
N VAL A 105 -1.28 11.75 6.24
CA VAL A 105 -1.11 12.01 7.68
C VAL A 105 -0.31 13.28 7.96
N PRO A 106 0.80 13.58 7.26
CA PRO A 106 1.48 14.87 7.40
C PRO A 106 0.57 16.07 7.18
N ALA A 107 -0.35 16.02 6.20
CA ALA A 107 -1.28 17.13 5.95
C ALA A 107 -2.30 17.32 7.08
N MET A 108 -2.69 16.27 7.79
CA MET A 108 -3.51 16.40 9.00
C MET A 108 -2.79 17.19 10.11
N PHE A 109 -1.46 17.12 10.16
CA PHE A 109 -0.62 17.93 11.05
C PHE A 109 -0.28 19.32 10.47
N GLY A 110 -0.85 19.70 9.33
CA GLY A 110 -0.68 21.02 8.73
C GLY A 110 0.43 21.12 7.67
N SER A 111 1.10 20.02 7.31
CA SER A 111 2.09 20.06 6.22
C SER A 111 1.41 20.39 4.89
N SER A 112 1.98 21.32 4.15
CA SER A 112 1.55 21.65 2.79
C SER A 112 1.83 20.49 1.83
N ILE A 113 1.02 20.37 0.77
CA ILE A 113 1.15 19.31 -0.22
C ILE A 113 1.67 19.89 -1.54
N GLN A 114 2.75 19.34 -2.05
CA GLN A 114 3.24 19.59 -3.39
C GLN A 114 2.61 18.58 -4.37
N TYR A 115 1.96 19.08 -5.41
CA TYR A 115 1.30 18.27 -6.44
C TYR A 115 2.11 18.25 -7.73
N PHE A 116 2.02 17.14 -8.47
CA PHE A 116 2.67 16.93 -9.75
C PHE A 116 1.67 16.36 -10.75
N CYS A 117 1.88 16.59 -12.04
CA CYS A 117 0.99 16.05 -13.08
C CYS A 117 1.23 14.55 -13.35
N ASP A 118 2.43 14.06 -13.07
CA ASP A 118 2.92 12.73 -13.45
C ASP A 118 3.55 11.93 -12.29
N LYS A 119 3.40 12.42 -11.04
CA LYS A 119 3.99 11.79 -9.84
C LYS A 119 3.03 11.84 -8.67
N TRP A 120 3.29 11.00 -7.68
CA TRP A 120 2.63 11.06 -6.40
C TRP A 120 2.91 12.38 -5.68
N PRO A 121 1.89 12.97 -5.00
CA PRO A 121 2.09 14.18 -4.21
C PRO A 121 3.00 13.92 -3.03
N GLN A 122 3.73 14.94 -2.63
CA GLN A 122 4.68 14.90 -1.52
C GLN A 122 4.30 15.94 -0.46
N PRO A 123 4.47 15.64 0.83
CA PRO A 123 4.44 16.71 1.83
C PRO A 123 5.63 17.64 1.62
N GLN A 124 5.43 18.93 1.80
CA GLN A 124 6.52 19.90 1.77
C GLN A 124 7.50 19.60 2.92
N PRO A 125 8.82 19.67 2.69
CA PRO A 125 9.82 19.40 3.71
C PRO A 125 9.99 20.61 4.64
N GLU A 126 9.09 20.75 5.59
CA GLU A 126 9.14 21.77 6.65
C GLU A 126 9.26 21.05 8.02
N PRO A 127 10.47 20.59 8.39
CA PRO A 127 10.66 19.82 9.62
C PRO A 127 10.32 20.63 10.86
N LEU A 128 9.60 20.00 11.79
CA LEU A 128 9.30 20.58 13.10
C LEU A 128 10.59 20.99 13.82
N THR A 129 10.61 22.19 14.41
CA THR A 129 11.66 22.60 15.35
C THR A 129 11.56 21.76 16.62
N ASP A 130 12.54 21.89 17.52
CA ASP A 130 12.52 21.20 18.80
C ASP A 130 11.32 21.62 19.64
N GLU A 131 11.06 22.93 19.69
CA GLU A 131 9.93 23.52 20.43
C GLU A 131 8.58 23.06 19.86
N GLN A 132 8.44 23.00 18.53
CA GLN A 132 7.22 22.51 17.89
C GLN A 132 7.00 21.02 18.14
N ALA A 133 8.07 20.23 18.11
CA ALA A 133 8.02 18.80 18.36
C ALA A 133 7.63 18.48 19.82
N ASP A 134 8.15 19.27 20.79
CA ASP A 134 7.88 19.07 22.23
C ASP A 134 6.42 19.39 22.61
N VAL A 135 5.72 20.24 21.84
CA VAL A 135 4.31 20.60 22.07
C VAL A 135 3.34 20.04 21.02
N LEU A 136 3.82 19.15 20.16
CA LEU A 136 2.99 18.53 19.14
C LEU A 136 1.78 17.84 19.80
N SER A 137 0.63 17.94 19.18
CA SER A 137 -0.58 17.25 19.65
C SER A 137 -1.30 16.61 18.47
N PRO A 138 -2.00 15.48 18.68
CA PRO A 138 -2.86 14.91 17.64
C PRO A 138 -3.91 15.95 17.22
N PRO A 139 -4.09 16.20 15.92
CA PRO A 139 -5.13 17.12 15.44
C PRO A 139 -6.52 16.58 15.78
N ASN A 140 -7.46 17.46 16.14
CA ASN A 140 -8.86 17.09 16.21
C ASN A 140 -9.41 16.85 14.78
N LEU A 141 -9.49 15.61 14.34
CA LEU A 141 -9.88 15.28 12.98
C LEU A 141 -11.33 15.65 12.64
N ARG A 142 -12.19 15.86 13.64
CA ARG A 142 -13.57 16.34 13.42
C ARG A 142 -13.64 17.80 12.99
N ASP A 143 -12.63 18.58 13.33
CA ASP A 143 -12.50 20.00 12.97
C ASP A 143 -11.33 20.26 12.00
N ASN A 144 -10.59 19.21 11.60
CA ASN A 144 -9.47 19.32 10.69
C ASN A 144 -9.97 19.50 9.25
N GLU A 145 -9.79 20.67 8.67
CA GLU A 145 -10.30 21.04 7.35
C GLU A 145 -9.85 20.05 6.25
N PHE A 146 -8.58 19.62 6.28
CA PHE A 146 -8.05 18.67 5.30
C PHE A 146 -8.76 17.32 5.40
N PHE A 147 -8.89 16.76 6.61
CA PHE A 147 -9.52 15.46 6.79
C PHE A 147 -11.04 15.52 6.53
N GLN A 148 -11.72 16.59 6.94
CA GLN A 148 -13.13 16.81 6.61
C GLN A 148 -13.34 16.93 5.09
N GLY A 149 -12.38 17.53 4.37
CA GLY A 149 -12.37 17.53 2.91
C GLY A 149 -12.32 16.12 2.31
N ILE A 150 -11.58 15.18 2.90
CA ILE A 150 -11.56 13.77 2.49
C ILE A 150 -12.92 13.11 2.75
N LEU A 151 -13.51 13.30 3.93
CA LEU A 151 -14.84 12.76 4.24
C LEU A 151 -15.92 13.31 3.29
N GLY A 152 -15.86 14.60 2.96
CA GLY A 152 -16.73 15.20 1.96
C GLY A 152 -16.54 14.62 0.54
N GLN A 153 -15.35 14.15 0.20
CA GLN A 153 -15.14 13.41 -1.05
C GLN A 153 -15.77 12.01 -1.00
N LEU A 154 -15.78 11.32 0.15
CA LEU A 154 -16.51 10.05 0.29
C LEU A 154 -18.00 10.21 0.01
N ASP A 155 -18.62 11.33 0.46
CA ASP A 155 -20.03 11.64 0.16
C ASP A 155 -20.26 11.80 -1.35
N GLN A 156 -19.31 12.44 -2.04
CA GLN A 156 -19.38 12.62 -3.49
C GLN A 156 -19.12 11.30 -4.23
N ILE A 157 -18.17 10.48 -3.78
CA ILE A 157 -17.88 9.16 -4.35
C ILE A 157 -19.11 8.27 -4.24
N GLU A 158 -19.71 8.14 -3.05
CA GLU A 158 -20.94 7.38 -2.83
C GLU A 158 -22.06 7.84 -3.78
N LYS A 159 -22.24 9.16 -3.91
CA LYS A 159 -23.28 9.73 -4.79
C LYS A 159 -23.08 9.39 -6.28
N VAL A 160 -21.85 9.30 -6.76
CA VAL A 160 -21.58 9.05 -8.19
C VAL A 160 -21.35 7.58 -8.54
N THR A 161 -20.98 6.74 -7.57
CA THR A 161 -20.64 5.33 -7.80
C THR A 161 -21.56 4.35 -7.06
N GLY A 162 -22.37 4.84 -6.11
CA GLY A 162 -23.22 4.01 -5.26
C GLY A 162 -22.49 3.38 -4.05
N ALA A 163 -21.16 3.50 -3.92
CA ALA A 163 -20.41 2.99 -2.78
C ALA A 163 -19.10 3.76 -2.57
N ALA A 164 -18.76 4.08 -1.33
CA ALA A 164 -17.52 4.74 -0.97
C ALA A 164 -16.41 3.72 -0.67
N ARG A 165 -15.94 3.00 -1.71
CA ARG A 165 -14.88 2.01 -1.60
C ARG A 165 -13.50 2.67 -1.65
N GLY A 166 -12.52 1.99 -1.09
CA GLY A 166 -11.12 2.36 -1.19
C GLY A 166 -10.46 2.56 0.16
N TYR A 167 -9.24 3.01 0.11
CA TYR A 167 -8.31 3.05 1.21
C TYR A 167 -7.44 4.30 1.13
N LEU A 168 -7.08 4.85 2.28
CA LEU A 168 -6.06 5.89 2.37
C LEU A 168 -4.71 5.29 2.76
N ASN A 169 -3.63 5.86 2.21
CA ASN A 169 -2.28 5.48 2.58
C ASN A 169 -1.90 6.15 3.91
N TRP A 170 -2.20 5.44 5.02
CA TRP A 170 -1.91 5.93 6.35
C TRP A 170 -0.41 5.99 6.68
N GLN A 171 0.46 5.47 5.82
CA GLN A 171 1.88 5.32 6.11
C GLN A 171 2.13 4.47 7.37
N GLY A 172 3.31 4.62 8.00
CA GLY A 172 3.65 4.05 9.29
C GLY A 172 4.07 5.14 10.26
N VAL A 173 4.21 4.79 11.51
CA VAL A 173 4.53 5.74 12.58
C VAL A 173 5.89 6.40 12.31
N LEU A 174 6.93 5.62 12.04
CA LEU A 174 8.26 6.17 11.72
C LEU A 174 8.28 6.92 10.40
N ASN A 175 7.59 6.41 9.37
CA ASN A 175 7.48 7.08 8.07
C ASN A 175 6.89 8.48 8.21
N THR A 176 5.80 8.60 8.97
CA THR A 176 5.13 9.90 9.20
C THR A 176 5.97 10.80 10.08
N ALA A 177 6.54 10.28 11.17
CA ALA A 177 7.43 11.03 12.04
C ALA A 177 8.64 11.60 11.28
N PHE A 178 9.22 10.81 10.37
CA PHE A 178 10.28 11.26 9.48
C PHE A 178 9.81 12.40 8.54
N ARG A 179 8.58 12.36 8.02
CA ARG A 179 8.02 13.45 7.20
C ARG A 179 7.78 14.72 7.99
N LEU A 180 7.43 14.59 9.27
CA LEU A 180 7.18 15.74 10.16
C LEU A 180 8.47 16.33 10.76
N ARG A 181 9.45 15.50 11.12
CA ARG A 181 10.64 15.90 11.88
C ARG A 181 11.92 15.91 11.03
N GLY A 182 11.91 15.33 9.83
CA GLY A 182 13.11 15.13 9.03
C GLY A 182 14.08 14.12 9.66
N ASP A 183 15.35 14.20 9.27
CA ASP A 183 16.40 13.31 9.79
C ASP A 183 16.60 13.40 11.30
N LYS A 184 16.15 14.51 11.92
CA LYS A 184 16.22 14.68 13.36
C LYS A 184 15.48 13.61 14.15
N ILE A 185 14.45 12.95 13.57
CA ILE A 185 13.76 11.86 14.27
C ILE A 185 14.71 10.71 14.61
N PHE A 186 15.69 10.43 13.76
CA PHE A 186 16.68 9.37 14.00
C PHE A 186 17.66 9.75 15.10
N THR A 187 18.09 11.03 15.18
CA THR A 187 18.92 11.52 16.28
C THR A 187 18.14 11.63 17.59
N ASP A 188 16.87 12.04 17.55
CA ASP A 188 15.99 12.10 18.72
C ASP A 188 15.85 10.71 19.39
N LEU A 189 15.91 9.59 18.62
CA LEU A 189 15.92 8.23 19.19
C LEU A 189 17.10 7.95 20.12
N PHE A 190 18.21 8.69 20.00
CA PHE A 190 19.39 8.57 20.85
C PHE A 190 19.44 9.68 21.90
N ASP A 191 19.29 10.93 21.46
CA ASP A 191 19.59 12.12 22.24
C ASP A 191 18.38 12.62 23.04
N ASN A 192 17.15 12.41 22.52
CA ASN A 192 15.91 12.83 23.18
C ASN A 192 14.76 11.83 22.91
N ARG A 193 14.88 10.63 23.49
CA ARG A 193 13.88 9.57 23.33
C ARG A 193 12.46 10.01 23.73
N GLN A 194 12.34 10.90 24.70
CA GLN A 194 11.04 11.40 25.13
C GLN A 194 10.34 12.16 24.00
N ARG A 195 11.07 13.02 23.27
CA ARG A 195 10.54 13.73 22.09
C ARG A 195 10.18 12.77 20.98
N ALA A 196 11.05 11.81 20.64
CA ALA A 196 10.76 10.82 19.61
C ALA A 196 9.46 10.05 19.93
N HIS A 197 9.34 9.55 21.16
CA HIS A 197 8.13 8.82 21.60
C HIS A 197 6.90 9.73 21.65
N HIS A 198 7.04 11.01 21.97
CA HIS A 198 5.94 11.96 21.93
C HIS A 198 5.40 12.14 20.51
N ILE A 199 6.29 12.31 19.51
CA ILE A 199 5.90 12.39 18.10
C ILE A 199 5.22 11.08 17.65
N PHE A 200 5.81 9.93 17.97
CA PHE A 200 5.24 8.61 17.59
C PHE A 200 3.84 8.40 18.19
N GLU A 201 3.62 8.81 19.44
CA GLU A 201 2.31 8.73 20.08
C GLU A 201 1.29 9.61 19.38
N CYS A 202 1.63 10.85 19.05
CA CYS A 202 0.76 11.76 18.30
C CYS A 202 0.39 11.20 16.94
N VAL A 203 1.37 10.67 16.21
CA VAL A 203 1.17 10.05 14.90
C VAL A 203 0.25 8.82 15.00
N ALA A 204 0.57 7.89 15.90
CA ALA A 204 -0.22 6.67 16.07
C ALA A 204 -1.67 6.98 16.46
N ALA A 205 -1.89 7.92 17.37
CA ALA A 205 -3.23 8.36 17.76
C ALA A 205 -4.01 8.95 16.58
N THR A 206 -3.37 9.79 15.75
CA THR A 206 -3.99 10.38 14.56
C THR A 206 -4.33 9.30 13.51
N MET A 207 -3.44 8.33 13.27
CA MET A 207 -3.70 7.21 12.35
C MET A 207 -4.89 6.38 12.83
N ILE A 208 -4.97 6.06 14.11
CA ILE A 208 -6.08 5.28 14.69
C ILE A 208 -7.40 6.03 14.55
N ASP A 209 -7.46 7.29 14.97
CA ASP A 209 -8.69 8.09 14.92
C ASP A 209 -9.16 8.31 13.48
N GLY A 210 -8.24 8.67 12.59
CA GLY A 210 -8.53 8.89 11.17
C GLY A 210 -9.04 7.63 10.48
N THR A 211 -8.41 6.46 10.73
CA THR A 211 -8.85 5.19 10.16
C THR A 211 -10.25 4.82 10.66
N LYS A 212 -10.53 5.00 11.96
CA LYS A 212 -11.86 4.73 12.53
C LYS A 212 -12.93 5.62 11.92
N LEU A 213 -12.68 6.92 11.83
CA LEU A 213 -13.62 7.87 11.23
C LEU A 213 -13.89 7.55 9.74
N LEU A 214 -12.84 7.16 9.00
CA LEU A 214 -12.98 6.74 7.61
C LEU A 214 -13.84 5.47 7.49
N HIS A 215 -13.54 4.43 8.26
CA HIS A 215 -14.29 3.17 8.26
C HIS A 215 -15.74 3.38 8.71
N ASP A 216 -15.99 4.24 9.70
CA ASP A 216 -17.35 4.58 10.12
C ASP A 216 -18.14 5.25 8.99
N ARG A 217 -17.50 6.18 8.25
CA ARG A 217 -18.15 6.82 7.10
C ARG A 217 -18.40 5.83 5.96
N GLN A 218 -17.45 4.94 5.69
CA GLN A 218 -17.60 3.86 4.69
C GLN A 218 -18.75 2.90 5.07
N ARG A 219 -18.84 2.52 6.34
CA ARG A 219 -19.91 1.65 6.86
C ARG A 219 -21.29 2.29 6.69
N GLN A 220 -21.42 3.60 6.91
CA GLN A 220 -22.66 4.35 6.65
C GLN A 220 -23.05 4.30 5.17
N ALA A 221 -22.07 4.20 4.26
CA ALA A 221 -22.25 4.01 2.82
C ALA A 221 -22.36 2.53 2.39
N GLY A 222 -22.57 1.60 3.32
CA GLY A 222 -22.72 0.17 3.03
C GLY A 222 -21.42 -0.58 2.74
N VAL A 223 -20.25 0.00 3.01
CA VAL A 223 -18.93 -0.62 2.83
C VAL A 223 -18.32 -0.95 4.18
N ASP A 224 -18.36 -2.23 4.59
CA ASP A 224 -17.81 -2.69 5.87
C ASP A 224 -16.28 -2.96 5.76
N GLU A 225 -15.50 -1.88 5.67
CA GLU A 225 -14.04 -1.98 5.70
C GLU A 225 -13.55 -2.22 7.13
N LYS A 226 -12.63 -3.17 7.28
CA LYS A 226 -12.07 -3.58 8.58
C LYS A 226 -10.55 -3.66 8.57
N PHE A 227 -9.93 -3.46 7.42
CA PHE A 227 -8.52 -3.68 7.24
C PHE A 227 -7.73 -2.39 7.39
N ALA A 228 -6.80 -2.38 8.34
CA ALA A 228 -5.83 -1.31 8.50
C ALA A 228 -4.43 -1.82 8.10
N THR A 229 -3.69 -1.02 7.36
CA THR A 229 -2.27 -1.28 7.06
C THR A 229 -1.41 -0.14 7.53
N ILE A 230 -0.20 -0.50 7.96
CA ILE A 230 0.88 0.46 8.16
C ILE A 230 1.99 0.20 7.13
N SER A 231 2.75 1.25 6.81
CA SER A 231 3.88 1.18 5.90
C SER A 231 5.18 1.42 6.67
N ASN A 232 5.98 0.37 6.82
CA ASN A 232 7.27 0.41 7.50
C ASN A 232 8.44 0.65 6.52
N CYS A 233 8.23 1.48 5.48
CA CYS A 233 9.19 1.68 4.39
C CYS A 233 10.55 2.23 4.86
N VAL A 234 10.60 3.02 5.95
CA VAL A 234 11.83 3.59 6.48
C VAL A 234 12.34 2.88 7.75
N VAL A 235 11.69 1.81 8.17
CA VAL A 235 12.16 1.02 9.34
C VAL A 235 13.55 0.43 9.11
N ASN A 236 13.91 0.13 7.88
CA ASN A 236 15.26 -0.31 7.50
C ASN A 236 16.37 0.75 7.74
N MET A 237 16.03 1.98 8.11
CA MET A 237 16.99 3.03 8.49
C MET A 237 17.38 2.99 9.98
N ILE A 238 16.74 2.15 10.77
CA ILE A 238 17.07 1.92 12.20
C ILE A 238 17.42 0.46 12.42
N SER A 239 18.07 0.14 13.53
CA SER A 239 18.40 -1.27 13.81
C SER A 239 17.15 -2.07 14.23
N PRO A 240 17.18 -3.42 14.10
CA PRO A 240 16.11 -4.29 14.59
C PRO A 240 15.82 -4.12 16.09
N GLU A 241 16.85 -3.85 16.88
CA GLU A 241 16.72 -3.58 18.32
C GLU A 241 15.97 -2.25 18.53
N GLN A 242 16.35 -1.21 17.80
CA GLN A 242 15.65 0.09 17.86
C GLN A 242 14.19 -0.02 17.44
N TYR A 243 13.89 -0.82 16.41
CA TYR A 243 12.51 -1.09 16.02
C TYR A 243 11.75 -1.78 17.16
N SER A 244 12.30 -2.83 17.73
CA SER A 244 11.68 -3.60 18.81
C SER A 244 11.46 -2.76 20.07
N ASP A 245 12.45 -1.93 20.45
CA ASP A 245 12.41 -1.12 21.66
C ASP A 245 11.53 0.12 21.54
N HIS A 246 11.46 0.72 20.34
CA HIS A 246 10.86 2.04 20.17
C HIS A 246 9.61 2.07 19.29
N LEU A 247 9.53 1.27 18.23
CA LEU A 247 8.47 1.37 17.21
C LEU A 247 7.42 0.27 17.30
N LEU A 248 7.80 -0.98 17.55
CA LEU A 248 6.89 -2.14 17.59
C LEU A 248 5.68 -1.91 18.51
N ARG A 249 5.87 -1.23 19.62
CA ARG A 249 4.77 -0.90 20.56
C ARG A 249 3.66 -0.07 19.94
N TYR A 250 3.96 0.79 18.97
CA TYR A 250 2.98 1.61 18.25
C TYR A 250 2.28 0.81 17.16
N ASP A 251 3.00 -0.06 16.48
CA ASP A 251 2.41 -1.00 15.52
C ASP A 251 1.43 -1.93 16.24
N LEU A 252 1.81 -2.45 17.42
CA LEU A 252 0.93 -3.25 18.28
C LEU A 252 -0.28 -2.44 18.80
N LYS A 253 -0.09 -1.15 19.13
CA LYS A 253 -1.19 -0.26 19.54
C LYS A 253 -2.19 -0.10 18.39
N ILE A 254 -1.72 0.22 17.18
CA ILE A 254 -2.59 0.32 16.00
C ILE A 254 -3.27 -1.02 15.72
N ARG A 255 -2.52 -2.13 15.75
CA ARG A 255 -3.06 -3.48 15.57
C ARG A 255 -4.20 -3.80 16.54
N GLY A 256 -4.11 -3.34 17.78
CA GLY A 256 -5.11 -3.59 18.82
C GLY A 256 -6.47 -2.95 18.52
N GLU A 257 -6.52 -1.95 17.66
CA GLU A 257 -7.73 -1.16 17.36
C GLU A 257 -8.52 -1.67 16.14
N PHE A 258 -7.95 -2.62 15.35
CA PHE A 258 -8.56 -3.10 14.11
C PHE A 258 -8.62 -4.63 14.07
N ASP A 259 -9.72 -5.17 13.50
CA ASP A 259 -9.92 -6.62 13.36
C ASP A 259 -8.90 -7.24 12.41
N LYS A 260 -8.58 -6.54 11.33
CA LYS A 260 -7.65 -6.97 10.28
C LYS A 260 -6.52 -5.97 10.15
N PHE A 261 -5.29 -6.48 10.10
CA PHE A 261 -4.09 -5.63 10.09
C PHE A 261 -3.00 -6.18 9.18
N GLY A 262 -2.28 -5.29 8.52
CA GLY A 262 -1.16 -5.63 7.65
C GLY A 262 0.02 -4.67 7.79
N ILE A 263 1.19 -5.18 7.42
CA ILE A 263 2.45 -4.41 7.38
C ILE A 263 2.98 -4.42 5.96
N HIS A 264 3.20 -3.23 5.41
CA HIS A 264 3.86 -3.00 4.15
C HIS A 264 5.31 -2.54 4.39
N ASN A 265 6.29 -3.20 3.75
CA ASN A 265 7.72 -2.90 3.90
C ASN A 265 8.40 -2.39 2.62
N CYS A 266 7.65 -2.16 1.55
CA CYS A 266 8.26 -1.96 0.24
C CYS A 266 9.11 -3.19 -0.19
N ALA A 267 10.03 -3.00 -1.14
CA ALA A 267 10.83 -4.09 -1.70
C ALA A 267 12.19 -4.29 -1.00
N TRP A 268 12.32 -3.97 0.30
CA TRP A 268 13.57 -4.17 1.02
C TRP A 268 13.62 -5.51 1.79
N VAL A 269 14.81 -5.89 2.25
CA VAL A 269 15.08 -7.15 2.97
C VAL A 269 14.56 -7.06 4.39
N VAL A 270 13.52 -7.83 4.73
CA VAL A 270 12.86 -7.77 6.05
C VAL A 270 13.45 -8.74 7.08
N ASP A 271 14.44 -9.54 6.70
CA ASP A 271 14.99 -10.63 7.52
C ASP A 271 15.33 -10.21 8.96
N PRO A 272 15.97 -9.03 9.19
CA PRO A 272 16.32 -8.60 10.54
C PRO A 272 15.12 -8.31 11.43
N TYR A 273 13.95 -8.02 10.84
CA TYR A 273 12.73 -7.60 11.55
C TYR A 273 11.69 -8.72 11.66
N MET A 274 11.89 -9.85 11.00
CA MET A 274 10.91 -10.94 10.93
C MET A 274 10.48 -11.46 12.31
N ASP A 275 11.42 -11.58 13.25
CA ASP A 275 11.10 -12.09 14.60
C ASP A 275 10.21 -11.08 15.36
N ALA A 276 10.46 -9.79 15.20
CA ALA A 276 9.61 -8.74 15.78
C ALA A 276 8.22 -8.75 15.14
N TYR A 277 8.12 -8.86 13.81
CA TYR A 277 6.83 -8.97 13.12
C TYR A 277 6.05 -10.22 13.49
N ALA A 278 6.73 -11.34 13.76
CA ALA A 278 6.10 -12.57 14.22
C ALA A 278 5.44 -12.45 15.59
N THR A 279 5.78 -11.43 16.39
CA THR A 279 5.08 -11.12 17.64
C THR A 279 3.78 -10.38 17.46
N VAL A 280 3.49 -9.83 16.25
CA VAL A 280 2.26 -9.09 15.97
C VAL A 280 1.08 -10.07 15.87
N PRO A 281 0.09 -9.99 16.77
CA PRO A 281 -0.97 -10.98 16.84
C PRO A 281 -1.85 -10.95 15.58
N ARG A 282 -2.09 -12.11 14.97
CA ARG A 282 -2.97 -12.25 13.81
C ARG A 282 -2.59 -11.27 12.69
N LEU A 283 -1.30 -11.17 12.36
CA LEU A 283 -0.84 -10.39 11.23
C LEU A 283 -1.48 -10.95 9.95
N GLY A 284 -2.33 -10.17 9.32
CA GLY A 284 -3.14 -10.61 8.20
C GLY A 284 -2.46 -10.44 6.85
N TYR A 285 -1.55 -9.48 6.73
CA TYR A 285 -0.82 -9.17 5.50
C TYR A 285 0.63 -8.77 5.83
N LEU A 286 1.56 -9.23 4.99
CA LEU A 286 2.98 -8.84 5.06
C LEU A 286 3.58 -8.89 3.66
N ASP A 287 4.27 -7.82 3.26
CA ASP A 287 5.08 -7.84 2.05
C ASP A 287 6.57 -7.63 2.32
N MET A 288 7.38 -7.97 1.33
CA MET A 288 8.84 -7.90 1.38
C MET A 288 9.47 -7.92 -0.02
N GLY A 289 10.73 -7.50 -0.11
CA GLY A 289 11.52 -7.67 -1.34
C GLY A 289 11.93 -9.12 -1.57
N ILE A 290 12.17 -9.47 -2.84
CA ILE A 290 12.55 -10.82 -3.29
C ILE A 290 13.85 -11.33 -2.66
N THR A 291 14.73 -10.44 -2.22
CA THR A 291 16.00 -10.79 -1.58
C THR A 291 15.89 -11.13 -0.12
N SER A 292 14.68 -11.11 0.46
CA SER A 292 14.41 -11.62 1.81
C SER A 292 14.48 -13.14 1.86
N ASP A 293 14.71 -13.72 3.04
CA ASP A 293 14.59 -15.16 3.26
C ASP A 293 13.12 -15.62 3.16
N LEU A 294 12.68 -15.85 1.92
CA LEU A 294 11.31 -16.20 1.59
C LEU A 294 10.84 -17.48 2.28
N LYS A 295 11.74 -18.46 2.43
CA LYS A 295 11.46 -19.72 3.10
C LYS A 295 11.23 -19.56 4.60
N ARG A 296 12.04 -18.71 5.24
CA ARG A 296 11.85 -18.35 6.66
C ARG A 296 10.55 -17.59 6.84
N ALA A 297 10.26 -16.62 5.96
CA ALA A 297 9.02 -15.85 5.98
C ALA A 297 7.79 -16.75 5.85
N ARG A 298 7.79 -17.70 4.89
CA ARG A 298 6.72 -18.70 4.76
C ARG A 298 6.48 -19.49 6.04
N LYS A 299 7.56 -19.88 6.72
CA LYS A 299 7.50 -20.65 7.97
C LYS A 299 6.98 -19.81 9.14
N LEU A 300 7.42 -18.55 9.26
CA LEU A 300 7.04 -17.66 10.36
C LEU A 300 5.61 -17.12 10.21
N PHE A 301 5.13 -16.94 8.99
CA PHE A 301 3.84 -16.29 8.69
C PHE A 301 2.90 -17.22 7.90
N PRO A 302 2.60 -18.44 8.39
CA PRO A 302 1.83 -19.43 7.63
C PRO A 302 0.36 -19.02 7.41
N ALA A 303 -0.22 -18.23 8.33
CA ALA A 303 -1.61 -17.75 8.28
C ALA A 303 -1.73 -16.30 7.76
N THR A 304 -0.62 -15.69 7.36
CA THR A 304 -0.55 -14.32 6.85
C THR A 304 -0.62 -14.35 5.34
N ARG A 305 -1.39 -13.47 4.72
CA ARG A 305 -1.29 -13.22 3.29
C ARG A 305 0.07 -12.59 3.00
N ARG A 306 0.90 -13.32 2.27
CA ARG A 306 2.28 -12.92 1.96
C ARG A 306 2.34 -12.38 0.54
N ASN A 307 3.08 -11.28 0.37
CA ASN A 307 3.34 -10.70 -0.94
C ASN A 307 4.84 -10.45 -1.12
N VAL A 308 5.40 -10.89 -2.23
CA VAL A 308 6.75 -10.53 -2.63
C VAL A 308 6.67 -9.39 -3.63
N LEU A 309 7.39 -8.30 -3.36
CA LEU A 309 7.44 -7.14 -4.25
C LEU A 309 8.61 -7.29 -5.22
N TYR A 310 8.28 -7.51 -6.48
CA TYR A 310 9.21 -7.60 -7.60
C TYR A 310 9.22 -6.25 -8.33
N THR A 311 10.33 -5.53 -8.24
CA THR A 311 10.38 -4.11 -8.62
C THR A 311 10.32 -3.87 -10.12
N SER A 312 9.86 -2.68 -10.52
CA SER A 312 9.94 -2.22 -11.92
C SER A 312 11.38 -2.18 -12.44
N ILE A 313 12.36 -1.92 -11.56
CA ILE A 313 13.79 -1.96 -11.87
C ILE A 313 14.23 -3.39 -12.25
N ASP A 314 13.78 -4.39 -11.49
CA ASP A 314 14.06 -5.80 -11.81
C ASP A 314 13.43 -6.20 -13.14
N LEU A 315 12.16 -5.82 -13.36
CA LEU A 315 11.47 -6.06 -14.62
C LEU A 315 12.17 -5.42 -15.82
N ALA A 316 12.69 -4.20 -15.68
CA ALA A 316 13.34 -3.47 -16.76
C ALA A 316 14.73 -4.03 -17.09
N ASN A 317 15.52 -4.44 -16.10
CA ASN A 317 16.96 -4.65 -16.25
C ASN A 317 17.41 -6.12 -16.21
N LYS A 318 16.66 -7.03 -15.60
CA LYS A 318 17.02 -8.46 -15.59
C LYS A 318 16.73 -9.13 -16.93
N SER A 319 17.50 -10.15 -17.29
CA SER A 319 17.19 -11.01 -18.45
C SER A 319 15.96 -11.88 -18.18
N ASP A 320 15.33 -12.42 -19.23
CA ASP A 320 14.21 -13.34 -19.10
C ASP A 320 14.55 -14.57 -18.25
N GLU A 321 15.78 -15.08 -18.39
CA GLU A 321 16.30 -16.20 -17.61
C GLU A 321 16.40 -15.83 -16.12
N GLN A 322 16.92 -14.63 -15.81
CA GLN A 322 17.01 -14.16 -14.42
C GLN A 322 15.62 -13.99 -13.79
N ILE A 323 14.68 -13.37 -14.52
CA ILE A 323 13.30 -13.22 -14.06
C ILE A 323 12.66 -14.59 -13.83
N ARG A 324 12.84 -15.54 -14.74
CA ARG A 324 12.33 -16.91 -14.59
C ARG A 324 12.90 -17.60 -13.35
N ASN A 325 14.19 -17.49 -13.11
CA ASN A 325 14.85 -18.07 -11.93
C ASN A 325 14.33 -17.45 -10.62
N ASP A 326 14.10 -16.13 -10.62
CA ASP A 326 13.52 -15.43 -9.48
C ASP A 326 12.10 -15.94 -9.19
N PHE A 327 11.26 -16.11 -10.22
CA PHE A 327 9.89 -16.60 -10.06
C PHE A 327 9.84 -18.08 -9.66
N GLU A 328 10.76 -18.91 -10.14
CA GLU A 328 10.92 -20.30 -9.68
C GLU A 328 11.32 -20.34 -8.20
N HIS A 329 12.20 -19.45 -7.76
CA HIS A 329 12.54 -19.28 -6.35
C HIS A 329 11.31 -18.87 -5.50
N ILE A 330 10.52 -17.90 -5.95
CA ILE A 330 9.27 -17.50 -5.30
C ILE A 330 8.32 -18.69 -5.18
N ALA A 331 8.12 -19.43 -6.28
CA ALA A 331 7.24 -20.59 -6.31
C ALA A 331 7.67 -21.68 -5.33
N ALA A 332 8.96 -21.98 -5.26
CA ALA A 332 9.50 -23.03 -4.39
C ALA A 332 9.44 -22.67 -2.91
N ASP A 333 9.84 -21.44 -2.56
CA ASP A 333 10.11 -21.08 -1.18
C ASP A 333 9.01 -20.24 -0.52
N PHE A 334 8.14 -19.56 -1.29
CA PHE A 334 7.19 -18.59 -0.73
C PHE A 334 5.71 -18.90 -0.99
N ALA A 335 5.38 -19.58 -2.08
CA ALA A 335 3.99 -19.87 -2.44
C ALA A 335 3.28 -20.73 -1.35
N PRO A 336 1.94 -20.58 -1.19
CA PRO A 336 1.07 -19.66 -1.92
C PRO A 336 1.29 -18.20 -1.51
N CYS A 337 1.33 -17.30 -2.50
CA CYS A 337 1.63 -15.89 -2.25
C CYS A 337 1.12 -14.97 -3.38
N ASP A 338 1.09 -13.68 -3.08
CA ASP A 338 0.97 -12.65 -4.11
C ASP A 338 2.37 -12.29 -4.64
N VAL A 339 2.44 -11.92 -5.92
CA VAL A 339 3.62 -11.35 -6.56
C VAL A 339 3.28 -9.93 -6.98
N GLY A 340 3.60 -8.98 -6.11
CA GLY A 340 3.38 -7.56 -6.39
C GLY A 340 4.39 -7.06 -7.42
N LEU A 341 3.87 -6.40 -8.45
CA LEU A 341 4.66 -5.74 -9.51
C LEU A 341 4.36 -4.23 -9.40
N PRO A 342 4.89 -3.56 -8.34
CA PRO A 342 4.51 -2.18 -8.04
C PRO A 342 5.25 -1.18 -8.90
N ASP A 343 4.66 0.04 -9.01
CA ASP A 343 5.27 1.22 -9.60
C ASP A 343 5.85 0.98 -11.01
N ILE A 344 5.06 0.28 -11.87
CA ILE A 344 5.48 0.05 -13.24
C ILE A 344 5.66 1.41 -13.94
N GLU A 345 6.90 1.69 -14.29
CA GLU A 345 7.35 2.94 -14.91
C GLU A 345 7.21 2.90 -16.44
N ILE A 346 7.35 4.06 -17.04
CA ILE A 346 7.18 4.27 -18.49
C ILE A 346 8.22 3.57 -19.38
N ASP A 347 9.32 3.18 -18.83
CA ASP A 347 10.43 2.49 -19.49
C ASP A 347 10.37 0.96 -19.38
N VAL A 348 9.44 0.43 -18.56
CA VAL A 348 9.18 -1.01 -18.49
C VAL A 348 8.34 -1.43 -19.71
N PRO A 349 8.85 -2.29 -20.60
CA PRO A 349 8.08 -2.76 -21.73
C PRO A 349 6.87 -3.60 -21.29
N ASP A 350 5.72 -3.45 -21.95
CA ASP A 350 4.52 -4.24 -21.69
C ASP A 350 4.79 -5.75 -21.73
N SER A 351 5.68 -6.19 -22.65
CA SER A 351 6.08 -7.60 -22.78
C SER A 351 6.75 -8.15 -21.51
N ARG A 352 7.44 -7.32 -20.74
CA ARG A 352 8.06 -7.72 -19.47
C ARG A 352 7.02 -7.97 -18.39
N LEU A 353 6.03 -7.09 -18.32
CA LEU A 353 4.92 -7.29 -17.40
C LEU A 353 4.13 -8.56 -17.74
N MET A 354 3.81 -8.73 -19.02
CA MET A 354 3.11 -9.95 -19.48
C MET A 354 3.93 -11.21 -19.19
N PHE A 355 5.24 -11.19 -19.45
CA PHE A 355 6.12 -12.31 -19.14
C PHE A 355 6.10 -12.68 -17.65
N ALA A 356 6.17 -11.70 -16.73
CA ALA A 356 6.07 -11.95 -15.30
C ALA A 356 4.72 -12.57 -14.90
N MET A 357 3.62 -12.09 -15.50
CA MET A 357 2.28 -12.64 -15.27
C MET A 357 2.14 -14.06 -15.81
N ASP A 358 2.69 -14.35 -17.00
CA ASP A 358 2.70 -15.67 -17.59
C ASP A 358 3.52 -16.66 -16.74
N LEU A 359 4.61 -16.22 -16.11
CA LEU A 359 5.38 -17.04 -15.17
C LEU A 359 4.56 -17.37 -13.91
N CYS A 360 3.83 -16.42 -13.35
CA CYS A 360 2.93 -16.69 -12.22
C CYS A 360 1.92 -17.78 -12.59
N LYS A 361 1.34 -17.70 -13.79
CA LYS A 361 0.41 -18.70 -14.31
C LYS A 361 1.10 -20.05 -14.54
N GLU A 362 2.24 -20.08 -15.23
CA GLU A 362 3.01 -21.30 -15.53
C GLU A 362 3.35 -22.06 -14.24
N PHE A 363 3.86 -21.36 -13.23
CA PHE A 363 4.23 -21.99 -11.95
C PHE A 363 3.01 -22.40 -11.13
N SER A 364 1.90 -21.66 -11.21
CA SER A 364 0.65 -22.07 -10.57
C SER A 364 0.07 -23.34 -11.22
N ASP A 365 0.10 -23.43 -12.55
CA ASP A 365 -0.36 -24.62 -13.28
C ASP A 365 0.56 -25.84 -12.99
N ARG A 366 1.86 -25.62 -12.75
CA ARG A 366 2.84 -26.70 -12.52
C ARG A 366 2.82 -27.23 -11.09
N TYR A 367 2.57 -26.39 -10.10
CA TYR A 367 2.78 -26.70 -8.68
C TYR A 367 1.54 -26.46 -7.80
N GLY A 368 0.50 -25.80 -8.30
CA GLY A 368 -0.65 -25.38 -7.50
C GLY A 368 -1.64 -26.51 -7.15
N ASP A 369 -1.59 -27.64 -7.87
CA ASP A 369 -2.47 -28.80 -7.65
C ASP A 369 -1.88 -29.84 -6.68
N ASN A 370 -0.75 -29.52 -6.00
CA ASN A 370 -0.11 -30.35 -4.97
C ASN A 370 -0.41 -29.70 -3.60
#